data_f65b647839861b2f2bce931a64ba4da8
#
_entry.id   f65b647839861b2f2bce931a64ba4da8
#
_cell.length_a   1.000
_cell.length_b   1.000
_cell.length_c   1.000
_cell.angle_alpha   90.00
_cell.angle_beta   90.00
_cell.angle_gamma   90.00
#
_symmetry.space_group_name_H-M   'P 1'
#
loop_
_entity.id
_entity.type
_entity.pdbx_description
1 polymer ?
#
loop_
_entity_poly.entity_id
_entity_poly.type
_entity_poly.pdbx_seq_one_letter_code
_entity_poly.pdbx_strand_id
1 'polypeptide(L)'
;MKFRKSHREEVPVSMDDTAPSAPEGAAPAASGPNDAPADPAAPRYKFPTWFDLLALVGLFVVIQLVVAFVLLLAGARMPDAAALGSADETVAARAHAAAAQFNFYAYPLTMGLMIGLTLIYRRLRGGNRRLGRYAVRGLNPALILWGMLLMAATNVVLEPLLQLLPEIPDFYGRGWRALLLTVVMAPLAEEFLCRGILLDAARAKGGAAYGLLFSALFFGVIHFYPAAVVNAFVMGLLLGFIYIRSNSL
;
A
#
# COMPACT_ATOMS: atom_id res chain seq x y z
N MET A 1 -64.59 31.56 -33.38
CA MET A 1 -66.02 31.34 -33.14
C MET A 1 -66.32 29.86 -33.31
N LYS A 2 -66.49 29.16 -32.18
CA LYS A 2 -67.39 28.02 -31.92
C LYS A 2 -66.94 27.33 -30.63
N PHE A 3 -67.66 27.58 -29.57
CA PHE A 3 -67.65 26.83 -28.33
C PHE A 3 -68.14 25.41 -28.55
N ARG A 4 -67.49 24.43 -27.91
CA ARG A 4 -68.08 23.09 -27.73
C ARG A 4 -67.94 22.70 -26.25
N LYS A 5 -69.06 22.68 -25.54
CA LYS A 5 -69.31 22.08 -24.25
C LYS A 5 -69.04 20.58 -24.35
N SER A 6 -68.39 20.00 -23.36
CA SER A 6 -68.47 18.56 -23.16
C SER A 6 -68.73 18.25 -21.68
N HIS A 7 -69.67 17.35 -21.51
CA HIS A 7 -70.34 16.89 -20.32
C HIS A 7 -69.40 16.36 -19.22
N ARG A 8 -69.78 16.69 -17.98
CA ARG A 8 -69.34 15.98 -16.76
C ARG A 8 -70.17 14.72 -16.66
N GLU A 9 -69.54 13.57 -16.58
CA GLU A 9 -70.11 12.32 -16.09
C GLU A 9 -69.60 12.10 -14.67
N GLU A 10 -70.55 12.05 -13.71
CA GLU A 10 -70.26 11.68 -12.34
C GLU A 10 -70.22 10.16 -12.26
N VAL A 11 -69.17 9.61 -11.67
CA VAL A 11 -69.06 8.19 -11.34
C VAL A 11 -69.07 8.07 -9.82
N PRO A 12 -69.78 7.12 -9.24
CA PRO A 12 -70.09 7.05 -7.81
C PRO A 12 -68.87 6.52 -7.01
N VAL A 13 -68.71 7.13 -5.83
CA VAL A 13 -67.74 6.75 -4.79
C VAL A 13 -68.16 5.42 -4.18
N SER A 14 -67.38 4.38 -4.38
CA SER A 14 -67.40 3.15 -3.61
C SER A 14 -66.35 3.27 -2.48
N MET A 15 -66.79 3.36 -1.26
CA MET A 15 -65.99 3.13 -0.08
C MET A 15 -65.63 1.65 -0.02
N ASP A 16 -64.36 1.33 -0.10
CA ASP A 16 -63.85 0.04 0.33
C ASP A 16 -62.63 0.28 1.26
N ASP A 17 -62.84 -0.14 2.50
CA ASP A 17 -61.87 -0.11 3.59
C ASP A 17 -60.82 -1.18 3.32
N THR A 18 -59.63 -0.80 2.84
CA THR A 18 -58.44 -1.64 2.96
C THR A 18 -57.27 -0.81 3.43
N ALA A 19 -56.72 -1.22 4.56
CA ALA A 19 -55.54 -0.65 5.19
C ALA A 19 -54.33 -0.59 4.24
N PRO A 20 -53.44 0.42 4.38
CA PRO A 20 -52.25 0.50 3.53
C PRO A 20 -51.30 -0.63 3.85
N SER A 21 -51.11 -1.54 2.89
CA SER A 21 -50.02 -2.51 2.87
C SER A 21 -48.70 -1.79 2.86
N ALA A 22 -47.79 -2.19 3.75
CA ALA A 22 -46.40 -1.75 3.81
C ALA A 22 -45.71 -1.90 2.44
N PRO A 23 -44.78 -1.00 2.08
CA PRO A 23 -44.03 -1.15 0.84
C PRO A 23 -43.11 -2.37 0.93
N GLU A 24 -43.55 -3.44 0.28
CA GLU A 24 -42.66 -4.57 -0.09
C GLU A 24 -41.70 -4.09 -1.16
N GLY A 25 -40.40 -4.28 -0.90
CA GLY A 25 -39.39 -4.10 -1.95
C GLY A 25 -38.37 -2.99 -1.70
N ALA A 26 -37.73 -2.95 -0.50
CA ALA A 26 -36.40 -2.41 -0.44
C ALA A 26 -35.49 -3.37 -1.24
N ALA A 27 -35.14 -2.99 -2.46
CA ALA A 27 -34.14 -3.68 -3.23
C ALA A 27 -32.88 -3.84 -2.36
N PRO A 28 -32.28 -5.04 -2.27
CA PRO A 28 -31.03 -5.21 -1.52
C PRO A 28 -30.02 -4.24 -2.12
N ALA A 29 -29.34 -3.50 -1.23
CA ALA A 29 -28.28 -2.58 -1.59
C ALA A 29 -27.34 -3.29 -2.57
N ALA A 30 -27.11 -2.68 -3.73
CA ALA A 30 -26.27 -3.25 -4.76
C ALA A 30 -24.93 -3.63 -4.15
N SER A 31 -24.68 -4.93 -4.00
CA SER A 31 -23.39 -5.47 -3.61
C SER A 31 -22.35 -4.92 -4.59
N GLY A 32 -21.31 -4.29 -4.07
CA GLY A 32 -20.26 -3.75 -4.89
C GLY A 32 -19.64 -4.85 -5.78
N PRO A 33 -18.98 -4.50 -6.89
CA PRO A 33 -18.43 -5.47 -7.85
C PRO A 33 -17.40 -6.45 -7.24
N ASN A 34 -17.10 -6.32 -5.94
CA ASN A 34 -16.18 -7.19 -5.19
C ASN A 34 -16.88 -8.25 -4.32
N ASP A 35 -18.22 -8.24 -4.21
CA ASP A 35 -18.98 -9.13 -3.33
C ASP A 35 -19.66 -10.30 -4.08
N ALA A 36 -19.38 -10.43 -5.38
CA ALA A 36 -19.85 -11.60 -6.13
C ALA A 36 -19.22 -12.88 -5.55
N PRO A 37 -19.99 -13.95 -5.32
CA PRO A 37 -19.45 -15.24 -4.89
C PRO A 37 -18.37 -15.68 -5.88
N ALA A 38 -17.23 -16.15 -5.31
CA ALA A 38 -16.09 -16.58 -6.12
C ALA A 38 -16.53 -17.65 -7.12
N ASP A 39 -16.33 -17.37 -8.41
CA ASP A 39 -16.59 -18.34 -9.47
C ASP A 39 -15.80 -19.63 -9.17
N PRO A 40 -16.46 -20.79 -9.01
CA PRO A 40 -15.80 -22.07 -8.74
C PRO A 40 -14.83 -22.48 -9.85
N ALA A 41 -14.95 -21.92 -11.05
CA ALA A 41 -14.04 -22.08 -12.19
C ALA A 41 -12.85 -21.10 -12.17
N ALA A 42 -12.80 -20.14 -11.23
CA ALA A 42 -11.71 -19.19 -11.17
C ALA A 42 -10.37 -19.89 -10.84
N PRO A 43 -9.26 -19.49 -11.50
CA PRO A 43 -7.96 -20.10 -11.28
C PRO A 43 -7.53 -19.97 -9.83
N ARG A 44 -7.29 -21.08 -9.14
CA ARG A 44 -6.83 -21.11 -7.76
C ARG A 44 -5.33 -20.84 -7.70
N TYR A 45 -4.92 -19.63 -7.32
CA TYR A 45 -3.52 -19.29 -7.14
C TYR A 45 -2.96 -19.90 -5.86
N LYS A 46 -1.72 -20.44 -5.93
CA LYS A 46 -1.00 -20.99 -4.78
C LYS A 46 -0.27 -19.91 -3.98
N PHE A 47 0.29 -18.91 -4.68
CA PHE A 47 1.01 -17.77 -4.09
C PHE A 47 0.08 -16.54 -3.94
N PRO A 48 0.25 -15.74 -2.86
CA PRO A 48 1.12 -15.97 -1.71
C PRO A 48 0.42 -16.72 -0.56
N THR A 49 1.22 -17.33 0.31
CA THR A 49 0.82 -17.88 1.61
C THR A 49 1.55 -17.14 2.73
N TRP A 50 1.18 -17.37 3.99
CA TRP A 50 1.91 -16.80 5.12
C TRP A 50 3.37 -17.28 5.21
N PHE A 51 3.66 -18.50 4.75
CA PHE A 51 5.04 -18.97 4.59
C PHE A 51 5.80 -18.21 3.52
N ASP A 52 5.12 -17.81 2.43
CA ASP A 52 5.74 -16.98 1.40
C ASP A 52 6.06 -15.57 1.95
N LEU A 53 5.28 -15.05 2.92
CA LEU A 53 5.61 -13.80 3.62
C LEU A 53 6.96 -13.92 4.33
N LEU A 54 7.15 -14.98 5.14
CA LEU A 54 8.42 -15.23 5.83
C LEU A 54 9.58 -15.44 4.84
N ALA A 55 9.34 -16.18 3.76
CA ALA A 55 10.34 -16.39 2.72
C ALA A 55 10.75 -15.08 2.02
N LEU A 56 9.79 -14.19 1.74
CA LEU A 56 10.07 -12.90 1.13
C LEU A 56 10.80 -11.95 2.08
N VAL A 57 10.46 -11.95 3.38
CA VAL A 57 11.20 -11.20 4.40
C VAL A 57 12.63 -11.73 4.53
N GLY A 58 12.80 -13.06 4.60
CA GLY A 58 14.12 -13.68 4.62
C GLY A 58 14.93 -13.36 3.36
N LEU A 59 14.30 -13.40 2.19
CA LEU A 59 14.91 -13.01 0.92
C LEU A 59 15.37 -11.54 0.96
N PHE A 60 14.57 -10.64 1.50
CA PHE A 60 14.92 -9.23 1.64
C PHE A 60 16.16 -9.04 2.53
N VAL A 61 16.24 -9.74 3.66
CA VAL A 61 17.44 -9.74 4.54
C VAL A 61 18.68 -10.23 3.80
N VAL A 62 18.56 -11.37 3.10
CA VAL A 62 19.69 -11.93 2.33
C VAL A 62 20.16 -10.95 1.25
N ILE A 63 19.24 -10.35 0.51
CA ILE A 63 19.58 -9.35 -0.51
C ILE A 63 20.31 -8.15 0.13
N GLN A 64 19.84 -7.64 1.27
CA GLN A 64 20.50 -6.54 1.97
C GLN A 64 21.95 -6.89 2.34
N LEU A 65 22.16 -8.08 2.91
CA LEU A 65 23.51 -8.55 3.28
C LEU A 65 24.41 -8.70 2.05
N VAL A 66 23.89 -9.28 0.97
CA VAL A 66 24.64 -9.45 -0.29
C VAL A 66 25.01 -8.09 -0.89
N VAL A 67 24.04 -7.17 -0.98
CA VAL A 67 24.29 -5.83 -1.53
C VAL A 67 25.29 -5.06 -0.67
N ALA A 68 25.14 -5.10 0.66
CA ALA A 68 26.11 -4.47 1.57
C ALA A 68 27.52 -5.05 1.37
N PHE A 69 27.64 -6.38 1.30
CA PHE A 69 28.92 -7.05 1.06
C PHE A 69 29.56 -6.66 -0.28
N VAL A 70 28.77 -6.64 -1.36
CA VAL A 70 29.27 -6.23 -2.69
C VAL A 70 29.73 -4.77 -2.68
N LEU A 71 28.99 -3.87 -2.03
CA LEU A 71 29.39 -2.47 -1.92
C LEU A 71 30.65 -2.28 -1.08
N LEU A 72 30.84 -3.07 -0.02
CA LEU A 72 32.10 -3.09 0.76
C LEU A 72 33.27 -3.54 -0.08
N LEU A 73 33.13 -4.61 -0.87
CA LEU A 73 34.18 -5.07 -1.80
C LEU A 73 34.46 -4.02 -2.87
N ALA A 74 33.49 -3.22 -3.27
CA ALA A 74 33.66 -2.08 -4.18
C ALA A 74 34.28 -0.84 -3.50
N GLY A 75 34.67 -0.93 -2.21
CA GLY A 75 35.29 0.17 -1.46
C GLY A 75 34.33 1.15 -0.81
N ALA A 76 33.01 0.86 -0.77
CA ALA A 76 32.09 1.66 -0.01
C ALA A 76 32.33 1.52 1.49
N ARG A 77 32.09 2.59 2.24
CA ARG A 77 32.20 2.56 3.71
C ARG A 77 30.81 2.36 4.32
N MET A 78 30.72 1.42 5.25
CA MET A 78 29.49 1.28 6.05
C MET A 78 29.24 2.54 6.88
N PRO A 79 27.98 2.98 7.01
CA PRO A 79 27.63 4.02 7.95
C PRO A 79 27.97 3.59 9.39
N ASP A 80 28.64 4.47 10.11
CA ASP A 80 28.93 4.26 11.54
C ASP A 80 27.74 4.75 12.37
N ALA A 81 26.99 3.81 12.92
CA ALA A 81 25.80 4.10 13.72
C ALA A 81 26.11 4.95 14.98
N ALA A 82 27.28 4.74 15.59
CA ALA A 82 27.70 5.52 16.77
C ALA A 82 28.02 6.97 16.38
N ALA A 83 28.68 7.16 15.23
CA ALA A 83 29.00 8.47 14.70
C ALA A 83 27.78 9.29 14.26
N LEU A 84 26.68 8.63 13.82
CA LEU A 84 25.44 9.31 13.47
C LEU A 84 24.80 10.05 14.66
N GLY A 85 24.92 9.51 15.87
CA GLY A 85 24.45 10.12 17.13
C GLY A 85 25.51 10.94 17.88
N SER A 86 26.64 11.26 17.26
CA SER A 86 27.72 12.01 17.92
C SER A 86 27.30 13.42 18.31
N ALA A 87 27.71 13.85 19.50
CA ALA A 87 27.55 15.24 19.95
C ALA A 87 28.45 16.21 19.18
N ASP A 88 29.53 15.72 18.56
CA ASP A 88 30.37 16.49 17.66
C ASP A 88 29.68 16.62 16.29
N GLU A 89 29.22 17.83 15.98
CA GLU A 89 28.51 18.13 14.74
C GLU A 89 29.32 17.78 13.49
N THR A 90 30.66 17.89 13.54
CA THR A 90 31.51 17.60 12.39
C THR A 90 31.60 16.09 12.14
N VAL A 91 31.64 15.30 13.20
CA VAL A 91 31.63 13.83 13.14
C VAL A 91 30.26 13.36 12.65
N ALA A 92 29.19 13.87 13.25
CA ALA A 92 27.81 13.55 12.84
C ALA A 92 27.55 13.90 11.38
N ALA A 93 27.94 15.08 10.91
CA ALA A 93 27.76 15.52 9.52
C ALA A 93 28.47 14.59 8.52
N ARG A 94 29.69 14.16 8.83
CA ARG A 94 30.44 13.19 8.00
C ARG A 94 29.76 11.82 7.99
N ALA A 95 29.27 11.35 9.12
CA ALA A 95 28.55 10.09 9.23
C ALA A 95 27.24 10.13 8.42
N HIS A 96 26.47 11.20 8.54
CA HIS A 96 25.24 11.40 7.73
C HIS A 96 25.52 11.47 6.21
N ALA A 97 26.60 12.12 5.80
CA ALA A 97 27.00 12.15 4.40
C ALA A 97 27.39 10.76 3.88
N ALA A 98 28.15 10.00 4.68
CA ALA A 98 28.53 8.63 4.35
C ALA A 98 27.30 7.70 4.28
N ALA A 99 26.37 7.81 5.23
CA ALA A 99 25.11 7.07 5.25
C ALA A 99 24.26 7.38 4.01
N ALA A 100 24.09 8.66 3.68
CA ALA A 100 23.36 9.09 2.48
C ALA A 100 24.00 8.53 1.20
N GLN A 101 25.31 8.54 1.11
CA GLN A 101 26.03 7.99 -0.05
C GLN A 101 25.87 6.47 -0.15
N PHE A 102 26.07 5.74 0.94
CA PHE A 102 25.92 4.29 0.97
C PHE A 102 24.49 3.87 0.57
N ASN A 103 23.48 4.45 1.23
CA ASN A 103 22.10 4.10 0.97
C ASN A 103 21.62 4.51 -0.42
N PHE A 104 22.16 5.57 -1.00
CA PHE A 104 21.85 5.98 -2.36
C PHE A 104 22.18 4.91 -3.41
N TYR A 105 23.19 4.07 -3.16
CA TYR A 105 23.53 2.92 -4.01
C TYR A 105 22.89 1.62 -3.50
N ALA A 106 22.90 1.39 -2.20
CA ALA A 106 22.38 0.15 -1.60
C ALA A 106 20.89 -0.04 -1.83
N TYR A 107 20.10 1.00 -1.63
CA TYR A 107 18.63 0.91 -1.69
C TYR A 107 18.11 0.51 -3.09
N PRO A 108 18.46 1.20 -4.19
CA PRO A 108 17.97 0.83 -5.51
C PRO A 108 18.45 -0.55 -5.96
N LEU A 109 19.65 -0.98 -5.58
CA LEU A 109 20.13 -2.33 -5.85
C LEU A 109 19.30 -3.36 -5.08
N THR A 110 19.08 -3.13 -3.79
CA THR A 110 18.24 -4.01 -2.94
C THR A 110 16.84 -4.11 -3.47
N MET A 111 16.18 -2.99 -3.75
CA MET A 111 14.80 -2.97 -4.25
C MET A 111 14.68 -3.54 -5.67
N GLY A 112 15.64 -3.26 -6.54
CA GLY A 112 15.66 -3.84 -7.89
C GLY A 112 15.77 -5.36 -7.86
N LEU A 113 16.69 -5.89 -7.05
CA LEU A 113 16.83 -7.34 -6.84
C LEU A 113 15.57 -7.94 -6.17
N MET A 114 15.03 -7.28 -5.14
CA MET A 114 13.84 -7.73 -4.45
C MET A 114 12.63 -7.81 -5.40
N ILE A 115 12.39 -6.80 -6.21
CA ILE A 115 11.34 -6.80 -7.23
C ILE A 115 11.54 -7.93 -8.23
N GLY A 116 12.75 -8.04 -8.81
CA GLY A 116 13.07 -9.07 -9.79
C GLY A 116 12.90 -10.50 -9.25
N LEU A 117 13.46 -10.78 -8.08
CA LEU A 117 13.37 -12.09 -7.45
C LEU A 117 11.96 -12.41 -6.96
N THR A 118 11.21 -11.42 -6.47
CA THR A 118 9.79 -11.60 -6.11
C THR A 118 8.96 -11.97 -7.34
N LEU A 119 9.20 -11.35 -8.49
CA LEU A 119 8.50 -11.70 -9.73
C LEU A 119 8.81 -13.13 -10.19
N ILE A 120 10.06 -13.55 -10.09
CA ILE A 120 10.49 -14.93 -10.40
C ILE A 120 9.84 -15.90 -9.40
N TYR A 121 9.98 -15.63 -8.11
CA TYR A 121 9.42 -16.46 -7.04
C TYR A 121 7.90 -16.63 -7.19
N ARG A 122 7.18 -15.53 -7.43
CA ARG A 122 5.73 -15.56 -7.69
C ARG A 122 5.37 -16.45 -8.88
N ARG A 123 6.14 -16.41 -9.97
CA ARG A 123 5.93 -17.29 -11.14
C ARG A 123 6.12 -18.77 -10.79
N LEU A 124 7.20 -19.09 -10.09
CA LEU A 124 7.52 -20.46 -9.67
C LEU A 124 6.48 -21.02 -8.71
N ARG A 125 5.92 -20.17 -7.84
CA ARG A 125 4.89 -20.54 -6.86
C ARG A 125 3.46 -20.58 -7.41
N GLY A 126 3.28 -20.34 -8.71
CA GLY A 126 1.95 -20.35 -9.35
C GLY A 126 1.06 -19.19 -8.89
N GLY A 127 1.64 -18.01 -8.75
CA GLY A 127 0.91 -16.79 -8.43
C GLY A 127 0.28 -16.10 -9.65
N ASN A 128 -0.62 -15.16 -9.41
CA ASN A 128 -1.17 -14.30 -10.44
C ASN A 128 -0.05 -13.51 -11.14
N ARG A 129 -0.14 -13.35 -12.45
CA ARG A 129 0.87 -12.63 -13.24
C ARG A 129 0.51 -11.17 -13.52
N ARG A 130 -0.65 -10.70 -13.05
CA ARG A 130 -1.04 -9.31 -13.20
C ARG A 130 -0.10 -8.41 -12.39
N LEU A 131 0.23 -7.26 -12.96
CA LEU A 131 1.02 -6.21 -12.31
C LEU A 131 0.14 -4.97 -12.16
N GLY A 132 0.25 -4.31 -11.03
CA GLY A 132 -0.33 -2.99 -10.84
C GLY A 132 0.21 -2.01 -11.88
N ARG A 133 -0.60 -1.05 -12.26
CA ARG A 133 -0.25 -0.04 -13.26
C ARG A 133 -0.25 1.34 -12.62
N TYR A 134 0.78 2.12 -12.91
CA TYR A 134 0.77 3.55 -12.65
C TYR A 134 -0.17 4.22 -13.66
N ALA A 135 -1.35 4.62 -13.20
CA ALA A 135 -2.31 5.33 -14.03
C ALA A 135 -2.08 6.84 -13.92
N VAL A 136 -1.24 7.37 -14.79
CA VAL A 136 -1.02 8.83 -14.86
C VAL A 136 -2.24 9.56 -15.45
N ARG A 137 -3.05 8.85 -16.28
CA ARG A 137 -4.29 9.39 -16.83
C ARG A 137 -5.40 9.31 -15.78
N GLY A 138 -5.92 10.47 -15.38
CA GLY A 138 -7.00 10.57 -14.39
C GLY A 138 -6.53 10.85 -12.98
N LEU A 139 -5.27 11.25 -12.78
CA LEU A 139 -4.80 11.79 -11.52
C LEU A 139 -5.70 12.95 -11.09
N ASN A 140 -6.40 12.77 -9.99
CA ASN A 140 -7.22 13.82 -9.38
C ASN A 140 -6.37 14.52 -8.32
N PRO A 141 -5.97 15.79 -8.52
CA PRO A 141 -5.16 16.54 -7.54
C PRO A 141 -5.79 16.59 -6.14
N ALA A 142 -7.13 16.62 -6.08
CA ALA A 142 -7.84 16.60 -4.80
C ALA A 142 -7.65 15.27 -4.06
N LEU A 143 -7.67 14.13 -4.77
CA LEU A 143 -7.42 12.82 -4.14
C LEU A 143 -5.98 12.71 -3.64
N ILE A 144 -5.01 13.27 -4.38
CA ILE A 144 -3.62 13.31 -3.93
C ILE A 144 -3.51 14.15 -2.66
N LEU A 145 -4.10 15.35 -2.67
CA LEU A 145 -4.08 16.23 -1.50
C LEU A 145 -4.75 15.57 -0.28
N TRP A 146 -5.94 14.99 -0.45
CA TRP A 146 -6.62 14.27 0.62
C TRP A 146 -5.83 13.06 1.11
N GLY A 147 -5.19 12.32 0.22
CA GLY A 147 -4.28 11.22 0.58
C GLY A 147 -3.11 11.70 1.43
N MET A 148 -2.45 12.79 1.03
CA MET A 148 -1.36 13.40 1.79
C MET A 148 -1.81 13.89 3.16
N LEU A 149 -2.96 14.58 3.24
CA LEU A 149 -3.54 15.05 4.51
C LEU A 149 -3.89 13.87 5.42
N LEU A 150 -4.45 12.80 4.87
CA LEU A 150 -4.78 11.60 5.63
C LEU A 150 -3.52 10.91 6.16
N MET A 151 -2.45 10.81 5.36
CA MET A 151 -1.17 10.28 5.80
C MET A 151 -0.55 11.15 6.91
N ALA A 152 -0.57 12.47 6.76
CA ALA A 152 -0.09 13.40 7.79
C ALA A 152 -0.90 13.27 9.09
N ALA A 153 -2.23 13.24 9.00
CA ALA A 153 -3.11 13.06 10.16
C ALA A 153 -2.87 11.70 10.85
N THR A 154 -2.65 10.63 10.06
CA THR A 154 -2.34 9.31 10.62
C THR A 154 -1.01 9.32 11.38
N ASN A 155 0.03 9.99 10.87
CA ASN A 155 1.30 10.15 11.58
C ASN A 155 1.11 10.89 12.91
N VAL A 156 0.35 12.01 12.93
CA VAL A 156 0.06 12.76 14.16
C VAL A 156 -0.68 11.90 15.18
N VAL A 157 -1.65 11.09 14.74
CA VAL A 157 -2.41 10.18 15.63
C VAL A 157 -1.54 9.05 16.16
N LEU A 158 -0.61 8.55 15.37
CA LEU A 158 0.30 7.47 15.76
C LEU A 158 1.46 7.96 16.64
N GLU A 159 1.82 9.24 16.57
CA GLU A 159 2.98 9.81 17.26
C GLU A 159 3.07 9.41 18.75
N PRO A 160 2.00 9.53 19.58
CA PRO A 160 2.07 9.13 20.98
C PRO A 160 2.40 7.65 21.20
N LEU A 161 1.94 6.79 20.28
CA LEU A 161 2.25 5.35 20.32
C LEU A 161 3.69 5.09 19.89
N LEU A 162 4.17 5.78 18.86
CA LEU A 162 5.52 5.61 18.34
C LEU A 162 6.59 6.06 19.34
N GLN A 163 6.30 7.10 20.14
CA GLN A 163 7.19 7.58 21.22
C GLN A 163 7.38 6.57 22.36
N LEU A 164 6.50 5.57 22.49
CA LEU A 164 6.66 4.48 23.47
C LEU A 164 7.64 3.40 22.99
N LEU A 165 8.04 3.44 21.72
CA LEU A 165 8.91 2.46 21.07
C LEU A 165 10.34 3.01 20.96
N PRO A 166 11.36 2.14 20.87
CA PRO A 166 12.73 2.58 20.68
C PRO A 166 12.87 3.52 19.48
N GLU A 167 13.63 4.60 19.67
CA GLU A 167 13.91 5.56 18.60
C GLU A 167 14.59 4.91 17.41
N ILE A 168 14.23 5.39 16.22
CA ILE A 168 14.81 4.94 14.98
C ILE A 168 16.06 5.77 14.70
N PRO A 169 17.25 5.16 14.60
CA PRO A 169 18.43 5.88 14.16
C PRO A 169 18.25 6.45 12.76
N ASP A 170 18.74 7.66 12.52
CA ASP A 170 18.72 8.28 11.18
C ASP A 170 19.79 7.64 10.28
N PHE A 171 19.50 6.47 9.74
CA PHE A 171 20.41 5.76 8.82
C PHE A 171 20.39 6.30 7.39
N TYR A 172 19.36 7.09 7.02
CA TYR A 172 19.26 7.60 5.65
C TYR A 172 20.22 8.75 5.38
N GLY A 173 20.69 9.40 6.45
CA GLY A 173 21.60 10.54 6.35
C GLY A 173 20.89 11.82 5.91
N ARG A 174 21.67 12.80 5.46
CA ARG A 174 21.18 14.14 5.11
C ARG A 174 21.68 14.57 3.72
N GLY A 175 21.01 15.59 3.16
CA GLY A 175 21.36 16.18 1.89
C GLY A 175 20.54 15.67 0.70
N TRP A 176 20.87 16.13 -0.50
CA TRP A 176 20.08 15.88 -1.70
C TRP A 176 19.94 14.39 -2.06
N ARG A 177 20.95 13.56 -1.76
CA ARG A 177 20.91 12.10 -2.00
C ARG A 177 19.85 11.43 -1.10
N ALA A 178 19.85 11.79 0.18
CA ALA A 178 18.84 11.29 1.12
C ALA A 178 17.43 11.73 0.70
N LEU A 179 17.28 13.01 0.31
CA LEU A 179 16.00 13.54 -0.17
C LEU A 179 15.50 12.80 -1.42
N LEU A 180 16.34 12.62 -2.43
CA LEU A 180 15.97 11.91 -3.66
C LEU A 180 15.61 10.45 -3.36
N LEU A 181 16.38 9.82 -2.48
CA LEU A 181 16.13 8.44 -2.06
C LEU A 181 14.76 8.31 -1.36
N THR A 182 14.51 9.09 -0.31
CA THR A 182 13.35 8.92 0.56
C THR A 182 12.05 9.49 -0.03
N VAL A 183 12.14 10.55 -0.86
CA VAL A 183 10.95 11.20 -1.42
C VAL A 183 10.55 10.63 -2.77
N VAL A 184 11.51 10.11 -3.54
CA VAL A 184 11.21 9.66 -4.92
C VAL A 184 11.45 8.16 -5.07
N MET A 185 12.69 7.71 -4.84
CA MET A 185 13.07 6.33 -5.20
C MET A 185 12.39 5.29 -4.31
N ALA A 186 12.38 5.52 -3.00
CA ALA A 186 11.78 4.58 -2.06
C ALA A 186 10.26 4.46 -2.27
N PRO A 187 9.46 5.55 -2.26
CA PRO A 187 8.03 5.43 -2.47
C PRO A 187 7.66 4.72 -3.77
N LEU A 188 8.34 5.02 -4.88
CA LEU A 188 8.06 4.39 -6.17
C LEU A 188 8.34 2.88 -6.14
N ALA A 189 9.50 2.46 -5.60
CA ALA A 189 9.87 1.06 -5.54
C ALA A 189 8.98 0.26 -4.57
N GLU A 190 8.67 0.84 -3.41
CA GLU A 190 7.83 0.24 -2.38
C GLU A 190 6.38 0.09 -2.85
N GLU A 191 5.79 1.12 -3.46
CA GLU A 191 4.44 1.04 -4.02
C GLU A 191 4.36 -0.04 -5.10
N PHE A 192 5.34 -0.08 -6.01
CA PHE A 192 5.35 -1.09 -7.05
C PHE A 192 5.47 -2.51 -6.48
N LEU A 193 6.37 -2.73 -5.53
CA LEU A 193 6.55 -4.03 -4.88
C LEU A 193 5.32 -4.44 -4.06
N CYS A 194 4.87 -3.56 -3.18
CA CYS A 194 3.82 -3.89 -2.21
C CYS A 194 2.43 -3.89 -2.84
N ARG A 195 2.07 -2.87 -3.65
CA ARG A 195 0.73 -2.78 -4.25
C ARG A 195 0.68 -3.40 -5.63
N GLY A 196 1.66 -3.10 -6.47
CA GLY A 196 1.71 -3.60 -7.85
C GLY A 196 1.99 -5.10 -7.99
N ILE A 197 2.67 -5.72 -7.02
CA ILE A 197 3.04 -7.13 -7.08
C ILE A 197 2.37 -7.96 -5.99
N LEU A 198 2.61 -7.61 -4.72
CA LEU A 198 2.21 -8.45 -3.58
C LEU A 198 0.71 -8.34 -3.28
N LEU A 199 0.16 -7.12 -3.19
CA LEU A 199 -1.25 -6.92 -2.93
C LEU A 199 -2.11 -7.53 -4.03
N ASP A 200 -1.79 -7.28 -5.31
CA ASP A 200 -2.54 -7.84 -6.43
C ASP A 200 -2.48 -9.36 -6.48
N ALA A 201 -1.30 -9.95 -6.18
CA ALA A 201 -1.17 -11.40 -6.12
C ALA A 201 -1.99 -12.00 -4.96
N ALA A 202 -1.92 -11.39 -3.79
CA ALA A 202 -2.64 -11.83 -2.61
C ALA A 202 -4.16 -11.63 -2.75
N ARG A 203 -4.58 -10.49 -3.30
CA ARG A 203 -5.98 -10.20 -3.61
C ARG A 203 -6.59 -11.22 -4.58
N ALA A 204 -5.84 -11.59 -5.62
CA ALA A 204 -6.29 -12.59 -6.59
C ALA A 204 -6.46 -13.99 -5.98
N LYS A 205 -5.75 -14.29 -4.89
CA LYS A 205 -5.83 -15.57 -4.18
C LYS A 205 -6.92 -15.61 -3.12
N GLY A 206 -6.98 -14.58 -2.27
CA GLY A 206 -7.80 -14.61 -1.05
C GLY A 206 -8.72 -13.40 -0.86
N GLY A 207 -8.93 -12.58 -1.90
CA GLY A 207 -9.78 -11.40 -1.85
C GLY A 207 -9.09 -10.16 -1.29
N ALA A 208 -9.85 -9.06 -1.21
CA ALA A 208 -9.32 -7.73 -0.89
C ALA A 208 -8.70 -7.65 0.52
N ALA A 209 -9.36 -8.22 1.52
CA ALA A 209 -8.87 -8.18 2.91
C ALA A 209 -7.54 -8.96 3.06
N TYR A 210 -7.44 -10.14 2.45
CA TYR A 210 -6.20 -10.92 2.45
C TYR A 210 -5.07 -10.18 1.75
N GLY A 211 -5.35 -9.58 0.58
CA GLY A 211 -4.37 -8.77 -0.16
C GLY A 211 -3.86 -7.60 0.65
N LEU A 212 -4.79 -6.85 1.25
CA LEU A 212 -4.49 -5.68 2.08
C LEU A 212 -3.60 -6.06 3.27
N LEU A 213 -4.01 -7.07 4.05
CA LEU A 213 -3.29 -7.48 5.25
C LEU A 213 -1.90 -8.05 4.90
N PHE A 214 -1.81 -8.90 3.86
CA PHE A 214 -0.55 -9.49 3.43
C PHE A 214 0.47 -8.44 3.00
N SER A 215 0.03 -7.49 2.16
CA SER A 215 0.89 -6.41 1.67
C SER A 215 1.33 -5.46 2.78
N ALA A 216 0.40 -5.09 3.69
CA ALA A 216 0.72 -4.20 4.81
C ALA A 216 1.66 -4.84 5.82
N LEU A 217 1.48 -6.13 6.14
CA LEU A 217 2.40 -6.87 7.01
C LEU A 217 3.79 -6.98 6.41
N PHE A 218 3.89 -7.32 5.12
CA PHE A 218 5.18 -7.33 4.44
C PHE A 218 5.85 -5.96 4.50
N PHE A 219 5.10 -4.90 4.15
CA PHE A 219 5.60 -3.53 4.17
C PHE A 219 6.06 -3.09 5.56
N GLY A 220 5.31 -3.44 6.63
CA GLY A 220 5.72 -3.18 8.01
C GLY A 220 7.02 -3.90 8.37
N VAL A 221 7.04 -5.23 8.20
CA VAL A 221 8.14 -6.07 8.71
C VAL A 221 9.48 -5.77 8.05
N ILE A 222 9.52 -5.37 6.78
CA ILE A 222 10.78 -5.01 6.11
C ILE A 222 11.45 -3.73 6.65
N HIS A 223 10.77 -2.98 7.52
CA HIS A 223 11.34 -1.80 8.17
C HIS A 223 12.14 -2.10 9.43
N PHE A 224 12.05 -3.32 9.99
CA PHE A 224 12.80 -3.91 11.11
C PHE A 224 12.72 -3.18 12.46
N TYR A 225 12.71 -1.86 12.52
CA TYR A 225 12.63 -1.10 13.77
C TYR A 225 11.19 -1.03 14.28
N PRO A 226 10.92 -1.31 15.57
CA PRO A 226 9.55 -1.43 16.08
C PRO A 226 8.65 -0.24 15.74
N ALA A 227 9.11 0.99 15.92
CA ALA A 227 8.34 2.17 15.58
C ALA A 227 8.08 2.28 14.07
N ALA A 228 9.10 1.98 13.24
CA ALA A 228 8.96 1.97 11.78
C ALA A 228 8.03 0.84 11.30
N VAL A 229 8.10 -0.34 11.92
CA VAL A 229 7.21 -1.49 11.62
C VAL A 229 5.75 -1.10 11.84
N VAL A 230 5.43 -0.51 13.00
CA VAL A 230 4.07 -0.09 13.34
C VAL A 230 3.59 0.99 12.36
N ASN A 231 4.40 2.04 12.16
CA ASN A 231 4.06 3.12 11.25
C ASN A 231 3.86 2.62 9.82
N ALA A 232 4.82 1.87 9.29
CA ALA A 232 4.75 1.33 7.92
C ALA A 232 3.56 0.35 7.76
N PHE A 233 3.26 -0.46 8.76
CA PHE A 233 2.09 -1.34 8.72
C PHE A 233 0.78 -0.56 8.58
N VAL A 234 0.58 0.47 9.42
CA VAL A 234 -0.63 1.31 9.36
C VAL A 234 -0.70 2.08 8.05
N MET A 235 0.42 2.67 7.60
CA MET A 235 0.49 3.31 6.28
C MET A 235 0.27 2.31 5.15
N GLY A 236 0.74 1.08 5.33
CA GLY A 236 0.53 -0.04 4.41
C GLY A 236 -0.95 -0.37 4.22
N LEU A 237 -1.71 -0.40 5.31
CA LEU A 237 -3.16 -0.60 5.28
C LEU A 237 -3.87 0.58 4.58
N LEU A 238 -3.50 1.81 4.92
CA LEU A 238 -4.10 3.01 4.35
C LEU A 238 -3.88 3.10 2.83
N LEU A 239 -2.63 3.03 2.39
CA LEU A 239 -2.26 3.10 0.98
C LEU A 239 -2.81 1.91 0.18
N GLY A 240 -2.78 0.71 0.77
CA GLY A 240 -3.37 -0.48 0.16
C GLY A 240 -4.89 -0.37 0.00
N PHE A 241 -5.59 0.23 0.97
CA PHE A 241 -7.02 0.51 0.86
C PHE A 241 -7.32 1.52 -0.26
N ILE A 242 -6.55 2.63 -0.33
CA ILE A 242 -6.66 3.61 -1.40
C ILE A 242 -6.43 2.95 -2.76
N TYR A 243 -5.37 2.12 -2.89
CA TYR A 243 -5.08 1.38 -4.11
C TYR A 243 -6.24 0.45 -4.54
N ILE A 244 -6.83 -0.29 -3.60
CA ILE A 244 -7.97 -1.17 -3.90
C ILE A 244 -9.17 -0.37 -4.43
N ARG A 245 -9.40 0.83 -3.89
CA ARG A 245 -10.52 1.69 -4.27
C ARG A 245 -10.28 2.44 -5.59
N SER A 246 -9.07 2.92 -5.82
CA SER A 246 -8.70 3.67 -7.02
C SER A 246 -8.27 2.76 -8.20
N ASN A 247 -7.81 1.55 -7.91
CA ASN A 247 -7.17 0.61 -8.82
C ASN A 247 -5.98 1.23 -9.59
N SER A 248 -5.28 2.17 -8.95
CA SER A 248 -4.11 2.90 -9.47
C SER A 248 -3.03 3.00 -8.40
N LEU A 249 -1.78 2.81 -8.81
CA LEU A 249 -0.57 3.09 -8.03
C LEU A 249 -0.28 4.57 -8.01
#